data_1ebb62b9ffdeb09f5ccf206f09088177
#
_entry.id   1ebb62b9ffdeb09f5ccf206f09088177
#
_cell.length_a   1.000
_cell.length_b   1.000
_cell.length_c   1.000
_cell.angle_alpha   90.00
_cell.angle_beta   90.00
_cell.angle_gamma   90.00
#
_symmetry.space_group_name_H-M   'P 1'
#
loop_
_entity.id
_entity.type
_entity.pdbx_description
1 polymer ?
#
loop_
_entity_poly.entity_id
_entity_poly.type
_entity_poly.pdbx_seq_one_letter_code
_entity_poly.pdbx_strand_id
1 'polypeptide(L)'
;LHDQGTAVWDSMAITEYLAEHHTRVWPESPGARAWARSIAAEMHAGFKTLRNQCPMAIGLKVALAQRSAELHRDLSRLDEIWCYGLNTFGGPFLAGNRFTAADAFFAPVAFRIDTYGLTLSQPANDYARRLLSLAGMQLWARAALVEPYKDTRQEDQISRVGNIIEDRRTPQAER
;
A
#
# COMPACT_ATOMS: atom_id res chain seq x y z
N LEU A 1 13.45 -9.73 -9.70
CA LEU A 1 14.70 -9.01 -9.86
C LEU A 1 15.73 -9.94 -10.51
N HIS A 2 16.47 -9.44 -11.48
CA HIS A 2 17.65 -10.13 -12.02
C HIS A 2 18.85 -9.19 -11.82
N ASP A 3 19.87 -9.70 -11.15
CA ASP A 3 21.09 -8.95 -10.87
C ASP A 3 22.30 -9.88 -10.98
N GLN A 4 23.28 -9.52 -11.83
CA GLN A 4 24.56 -10.24 -12.05
C GLN A 4 24.39 -11.78 -12.19
N GLY A 5 23.34 -12.23 -12.89
CA GLY A 5 23.05 -13.65 -13.07
C GLY A 5 22.23 -14.31 -11.94
N THR A 6 21.99 -13.60 -10.85
CA THR A 6 21.13 -14.07 -9.75
C THR A 6 19.68 -13.66 -10.00
N ALA A 7 18.75 -14.61 -9.90
CA ALA A 7 17.31 -14.35 -9.92
C ALA A 7 16.79 -14.32 -8.48
N VAL A 8 16.15 -13.20 -8.10
CA VAL A 8 15.49 -13.03 -6.79
C VAL A 8 14.02 -12.74 -7.03
N TRP A 9 13.15 -13.51 -6.41
CA TRP A 9 11.70 -13.35 -6.51
C TRP A 9 11.08 -13.20 -5.12
N ASP A 10 9.82 -12.80 -5.05
CA ASP A 10 9.13 -12.32 -3.86
C ASP A 10 9.60 -10.93 -3.40
N SER A 11 8.64 -10.05 -3.10
CA SER A 11 8.93 -8.65 -2.75
C SER A 11 9.72 -8.50 -1.46
N MET A 12 9.51 -9.39 -0.48
CA MET A 12 10.27 -9.37 0.77
C MET A 12 11.72 -9.80 0.55
N ALA A 13 11.93 -10.90 -0.19
CA ALA A 13 13.27 -11.39 -0.53
C ALA A 13 14.05 -10.36 -1.36
N ILE A 14 13.39 -9.72 -2.35
CA ILE A 14 14.00 -8.64 -3.14
C ILE A 14 14.40 -7.46 -2.23
N THR A 15 13.55 -7.09 -1.28
CA THR A 15 13.83 -6.01 -0.34
C THR A 15 15.04 -6.32 0.54
N GLU A 16 15.14 -7.54 1.07
CA GLU A 16 16.30 -7.95 1.87
C GLU A 16 17.57 -8.03 1.03
N TYR A 17 17.51 -8.58 -0.18
CA TYR A 17 18.63 -8.60 -1.12
C TYR A 17 19.15 -7.19 -1.41
N LEU A 18 18.25 -6.25 -1.68
CA LEU A 18 18.63 -4.85 -1.90
C LEU A 18 19.23 -4.20 -0.63
N ALA A 19 18.78 -4.60 0.55
CA ALA A 19 19.26 -4.06 1.82
C ALA A 19 20.72 -4.46 2.12
N GLU A 20 21.24 -5.55 1.55
CA GLU A 20 22.65 -5.95 1.66
C GLU A 20 23.59 -4.92 1.00
N HIS A 21 23.09 -4.23 -0.03
CA HIS A 21 23.88 -3.27 -0.82
C HIS A 21 23.46 -1.81 -0.63
N HIS A 22 22.26 -1.57 -0.05
CA HIS A 22 21.66 -0.24 0.10
C HIS A 22 21.21 0.02 1.53
N THR A 23 22.00 0.73 2.30
CA THR A 23 21.76 1.03 3.72
C THR A 23 20.46 1.81 4.00
N ARG A 24 19.83 2.41 2.97
CA ARG A 24 18.60 3.20 3.11
C ARG A 24 17.30 2.38 2.98
N VAL A 25 17.38 1.10 2.64
CA VAL A 25 16.20 0.23 2.53
C VAL A 25 15.48 0.10 3.86
N TRP A 26 16.25 -0.11 4.92
CA TRP A 26 15.74 -0.17 6.29
C TRP A 26 16.25 0.98 7.16
N PRO A 27 15.61 1.25 8.33
CA PRO A 27 16.11 2.21 9.29
C PRO A 27 17.50 1.85 9.84
N GLU A 28 18.30 2.86 10.20
CA GLU A 28 19.63 2.65 10.78
C GLU A 28 19.57 2.12 12.22
N SER A 29 18.65 2.64 13.02
CA SER A 29 18.43 2.21 14.41
C SER A 29 17.99 0.74 14.46
N PRO A 30 18.64 -0.13 15.25
CA PRO A 30 18.28 -1.54 15.35
C PRO A 30 16.82 -1.77 15.77
N GLY A 31 16.29 -0.99 16.73
CA GLY A 31 14.92 -1.09 17.18
C GLY A 31 13.91 -0.71 16.09
N ALA A 32 14.13 0.44 15.42
CA ALA A 32 13.30 0.87 14.29
C ALA A 32 13.38 -0.11 13.11
N ARG A 33 14.55 -0.69 12.86
CA ARG A 33 14.76 -1.68 11.81
C ARG A 33 14.03 -3.00 12.09
N ALA A 34 14.08 -3.48 13.33
CA ALA A 34 13.33 -4.67 13.74
C ALA A 34 11.82 -4.45 13.58
N TRP A 35 11.31 -3.31 14.05
CA TRP A 35 9.93 -2.90 13.85
C TRP A 35 9.55 -2.84 12.37
N ALA A 36 10.33 -2.13 11.56
CA ALA A 36 10.09 -1.96 10.12
C ALA A 36 9.97 -3.29 9.38
N ARG A 37 10.85 -4.25 9.68
CA ARG A 37 10.80 -5.60 9.13
C ARG A 37 9.57 -6.36 9.58
N SER A 38 9.20 -6.25 10.87
CA SER A 38 8.03 -6.95 11.42
C SER A 38 6.74 -6.49 10.74
N ILE A 39 6.52 -5.19 10.62
CA ILE A 39 5.30 -4.66 10.00
C ILE A 39 5.27 -4.89 8.48
N ALA A 40 6.41 -4.85 7.81
CA ALA A 40 6.50 -5.19 6.39
C ALA A 40 6.16 -6.67 6.15
N ALA A 41 6.67 -7.58 6.99
CA ALA A 41 6.33 -9.00 6.92
C ALA A 41 4.85 -9.26 7.24
N GLU A 42 4.28 -8.57 8.24
CA GLU A 42 2.85 -8.65 8.55
C GLU A 42 1.99 -8.15 7.38
N MET A 43 2.37 -7.02 6.75
CA MET A 43 1.67 -6.54 5.55
C MET A 43 1.82 -7.52 4.38
N HIS A 44 2.99 -8.09 4.18
CA HIS A 44 3.25 -9.03 3.09
C HIS A 44 2.39 -10.29 3.20
N ALA A 45 2.30 -10.90 4.37
CA ALA A 45 1.60 -12.18 4.59
C ALA A 45 0.12 -12.02 4.99
N GLY A 46 -0.26 -10.87 5.54
CA GLY A 46 -1.55 -10.62 6.18
C GLY A 46 -2.55 -9.81 5.36
N PHE A 47 -3.55 -9.27 6.08
CA PHE A 47 -4.57 -8.36 5.56
C PHE A 47 -5.34 -8.91 4.36
N LYS A 48 -5.68 -10.19 4.43
CA LYS A 48 -6.36 -10.92 3.34
C LYS A 48 -7.73 -10.35 3.04
N THR A 49 -8.47 -9.93 4.07
CA THR A 49 -9.81 -9.37 3.88
C THR A 49 -9.75 -8.01 3.22
N LEU A 50 -8.83 -7.14 3.65
CA LEU A 50 -8.59 -5.86 2.98
C LEU A 50 -8.23 -6.06 1.50
N ARG A 51 -7.37 -7.01 1.16
CA ARG A 51 -6.98 -7.29 -0.23
C ARG A 51 -8.14 -7.80 -1.06
N ASN A 52 -9.00 -8.64 -0.48
CA ASN A 52 -10.13 -9.27 -1.17
C ASN A 52 -11.32 -8.33 -1.32
N GLN A 53 -11.68 -7.58 -0.27
CA GLN A 53 -12.80 -6.64 -0.30
C GLN A 53 -12.45 -5.29 -0.91
N CYS A 54 -11.17 -4.93 -0.92
CA CYS A 54 -10.66 -3.69 -1.47
C CYS A 54 -9.53 -3.98 -2.47
N PRO A 55 -9.83 -4.61 -3.62
CA PRO A 55 -8.81 -4.88 -4.64
C PRO A 55 -8.11 -3.58 -5.08
N MET A 56 -6.88 -3.68 -5.56
CA MET A 56 -6.10 -2.50 -5.96
C MET A 56 -6.73 -1.85 -7.20
N ALA A 57 -7.06 -0.56 -7.12
CA ALA A 57 -7.74 0.14 -8.20
C ALA A 57 -7.40 1.63 -8.21
N ILE A 58 -6.20 1.98 -8.69
CA ILE A 58 -5.79 3.38 -8.83
C ILE A 58 -6.67 4.06 -9.88
N GLY A 59 -7.17 5.25 -9.55
CA GLY A 59 -8.01 6.05 -10.44
C GLY A 59 -9.51 5.78 -10.31
N LEU A 60 -9.93 4.82 -9.48
CA LEU A 60 -11.33 4.59 -9.18
C LEU A 60 -11.73 5.14 -7.82
N LYS A 61 -13.02 5.48 -7.69
CA LYS A 61 -13.73 5.57 -6.40
C LYS A 61 -14.84 4.52 -6.40
N VAL A 62 -14.87 3.71 -5.36
CA VAL A 62 -15.79 2.58 -5.25
C VAL A 62 -16.55 2.64 -3.93
N ALA A 63 -17.87 2.67 -4.02
CA ALA A 63 -18.74 2.49 -2.86
C ALA A 63 -18.89 1.00 -2.58
N LEU A 64 -18.30 0.52 -1.48
CA LEU A 64 -18.39 -0.87 -1.08
C LEU A 64 -19.86 -1.25 -0.78
N ALA A 65 -20.30 -2.40 -1.29
CA ALA A 65 -21.62 -2.94 -1.02
C ALA A 65 -21.77 -3.30 0.48
N GLN A 66 -20.70 -3.75 1.11
CA GLN A 66 -20.66 -4.03 2.54
C GLN A 66 -19.24 -3.88 3.10
N ARG A 67 -19.16 -3.61 4.40
CA ARG A 67 -17.92 -3.62 5.16
C ARG A 67 -18.05 -4.71 6.22
N SER A 68 -17.36 -5.83 6.02
CA SER A 68 -17.44 -6.96 6.95
C SER A 68 -16.75 -6.68 8.28
N ALA A 69 -17.07 -7.46 9.31
CA ALA A 69 -16.38 -7.39 10.60
C ALA A 69 -14.88 -7.72 10.46
N GLU A 70 -14.53 -8.60 9.52
CA GLU A 70 -13.15 -8.95 9.19
C GLU A 70 -12.39 -7.77 8.59
N LEU A 71 -13.03 -6.99 7.70
CA LEU A 71 -12.44 -5.76 7.16
C LEU A 71 -12.19 -4.74 8.28
N HIS A 72 -13.14 -4.58 9.20
CA HIS A 72 -12.94 -3.69 10.35
C HIS A 72 -11.75 -4.14 11.22
N ARG A 73 -11.57 -5.45 11.42
CA ARG A 73 -10.38 -5.97 12.15
C ARG A 73 -9.08 -5.65 11.42
N ASP A 74 -9.01 -5.84 10.10
CA ASP A 74 -7.85 -5.47 9.31
C ASP A 74 -7.55 -3.97 9.41
N LEU A 75 -8.58 -3.12 9.29
CA LEU A 75 -8.43 -1.66 9.41
C LEU A 75 -7.98 -1.23 10.81
N SER A 76 -8.54 -1.82 11.86
CA SER A 76 -8.13 -1.54 13.25
C SER A 76 -6.66 -1.94 13.47
N ARG A 77 -6.22 -3.07 12.91
CA ARG A 77 -4.81 -3.47 13.00
C ARG A 77 -3.88 -2.55 12.22
N LEU A 78 -4.27 -2.08 11.06
CA LEU A 78 -3.52 -1.07 10.30
C LEU A 78 -3.37 0.23 11.09
N ASP A 79 -4.47 0.69 11.69
CA ASP A 79 -4.49 1.90 12.51
C ASP A 79 -3.53 1.79 13.70
N GLU A 80 -3.57 0.66 14.41
CA GLU A 80 -2.66 0.35 15.51
C GLU A 80 -1.19 0.38 15.08
N ILE A 81 -0.85 -0.33 13.99
CA ILE A 81 0.51 -0.37 13.45
C ILE A 81 1.00 1.03 13.09
N TRP A 82 0.20 1.79 12.35
CA TRP A 82 0.61 3.10 11.87
C TRP A 82 0.75 4.10 13.01
N CYS A 83 -0.24 4.16 13.91
CA CYS A 83 -0.16 5.04 15.08
C CYS A 83 1.01 4.70 15.99
N TYR A 84 1.25 3.41 16.24
CA TYR A 84 2.40 2.98 17.05
C TYR A 84 3.73 3.41 16.41
N GLY A 85 3.93 3.15 15.13
CA GLY A 85 5.15 3.51 14.41
C GLY A 85 5.41 5.02 14.44
N LEU A 86 4.39 5.81 14.08
CA LEU A 86 4.48 7.27 14.06
C LEU A 86 4.81 7.86 15.45
N ASN A 87 4.17 7.36 16.48
CA ASN A 87 4.40 7.84 17.84
C ASN A 87 5.76 7.41 18.41
N THR A 88 6.14 6.14 18.21
CA THR A 88 7.34 5.55 18.81
C THR A 88 8.63 6.06 18.17
N PHE A 89 8.62 6.25 16.86
CA PHE A 89 9.82 6.65 16.10
C PHE A 89 9.80 8.11 15.64
N GLY A 90 8.82 8.89 16.08
CA GLY A 90 8.75 10.35 15.90
C GLY A 90 8.34 10.79 14.48
N GLY A 91 7.84 9.87 13.64
CA GLY A 91 7.34 10.18 12.29
C GLY A 91 8.33 11.01 11.44
N PRO A 92 7.90 11.51 10.30
CA PRO A 92 6.58 11.39 9.65
C PRO A 92 6.34 10.04 8.95
N PHE A 93 7.27 9.10 8.99
CA PHE A 93 7.17 7.75 8.44
C PHE A 93 7.12 6.70 9.56
N LEU A 94 6.75 5.46 9.21
CA LEU A 94 6.44 4.41 10.20
C LEU A 94 7.64 3.98 11.07
N ALA A 95 8.85 4.28 10.63
CA ALA A 95 10.06 3.88 11.36
C ALA A 95 11.05 5.06 11.53
N GLY A 96 10.54 6.30 11.52
CA GLY A 96 11.33 7.51 11.76
C GLY A 96 11.10 8.62 10.73
N ASN A 97 12.13 9.43 10.51
CA ASN A 97 12.04 10.65 9.70
C ASN A 97 12.23 10.44 8.19
N ARG A 98 12.50 9.22 7.74
CA ARG A 98 12.74 8.89 6.33
C ARG A 98 11.82 7.78 5.86
N PHE A 99 11.42 7.87 4.58
CA PHE A 99 10.75 6.78 3.87
C PHE A 99 11.67 5.57 3.78
N THR A 100 11.16 4.40 4.10
CA THR A 100 11.86 3.11 4.06
C THR A 100 11.01 2.03 3.38
N ALA A 101 11.52 0.82 3.27
CA ALA A 101 10.75 -0.31 2.76
C ALA A 101 9.47 -0.58 3.57
N ALA A 102 9.45 -0.29 4.88
CA ALA A 102 8.24 -0.38 5.69
C ALA A 102 7.09 0.44 5.07
N ASP A 103 7.37 1.69 4.71
CA ASP A 103 6.38 2.58 4.11
C ASP A 103 5.98 2.12 2.70
N ALA A 104 6.94 1.57 1.94
CA ALA A 104 6.69 1.03 0.60
C ALA A 104 5.72 -0.16 0.62
N PHE A 105 5.80 -1.05 1.62
CA PHE A 105 4.85 -2.15 1.78
C PHE A 105 3.41 -1.67 2.07
N PHE A 106 3.25 -0.50 2.69
CA PHE A 106 1.94 0.10 2.95
C PHE A 106 1.47 1.07 1.84
N ALA A 107 2.29 1.39 0.86
CA ALA A 107 1.90 2.27 -0.25
C ALA A 107 0.62 1.79 -0.99
N PRO A 108 0.44 0.49 -1.31
CA PRO A 108 -0.81 0.00 -1.89
C PRO A 108 -2.02 0.15 -0.97
N VAL A 109 -1.83 0.17 0.35
CA VAL A 109 -2.92 0.38 1.32
C VAL A 109 -3.42 1.83 1.26
N ALA A 110 -2.51 2.81 1.12
CA ALA A 110 -2.90 4.20 0.97
C ALA A 110 -3.81 4.42 -0.26
N PHE A 111 -3.52 3.77 -1.40
CA PHE A 111 -4.43 3.79 -2.56
C PHE A 111 -5.77 3.12 -2.27
N ARG A 112 -5.81 2.00 -1.53
CA ARG A 112 -7.07 1.37 -1.13
C ARG A 112 -7.92 2.26 -0.25
N ILE A 113 -7.29 2.95 0.70
CA ILE A 113 -7.98 3.94 1.56
C ILE A 113 -8.64 5.01 0.69
N ASP A 114 -7.92 5.56 -0.28
CA ASP A 114 -8.43 6.57 -1.20
C ASP A 114 -9.54 6.04 -2.12
N THR A 115 -9.34 4.86 -2.71
CA THR A 115 -10.31 4.26 -3.65
C THR A 115 -11.63 3.92 -2.98
N TYR A 116 -11.62 3.32 -1.79
CA TYR A 116 -12.80 2.78 -1.12
C TYR A 116 -13.34 3.68 0.00
N GLY A 117 -12.77 4.87 0.18
CA GLY A 117 -13.18 5.79 1.23
C GLY A 117 -13.09 5.17 2.63
N LEU A 118 -12.03 4.39 2.89
CA LEU A 118 -11.83 3.76 4.18
C LEU A 118 -11.38 4.81 5.20
N THR A 119 -11.86 4.70 6.42
CA THR A 119 -11.57 5.66 7.48
C THR A 119 -10.79 4.98 8.61
N LEU A 120 -9.66 5.58 8.97
CA LEU A 120 -8.81 5.26 10.11
C LEU A 120 -8.84 6.44 11.10
N SER A 121 -8.04 6.37 12.16
CA SER A 121 -7.81 7.52 13.03
C SER A 121 -7.18 8.69 12.28
N GLN A 122 -7.27 9.89 12.85
CA GLN A 122 -6.71 11.10 12.21
C GLN A 122 -5.21 10.96 11.89
N PRO A 123 -4.33 10.47 12.82
CA PRO A 123 -2.91 10.30 12.51
C PRO A 123 -2.65 9.32 11.35
N ALA A 124 -3.39 8.21 11.30
CA ALA A 124 -3.25 7.21 10.25
C ALA A 124 -3.76 7.72 8.89
N ASN A 125 -4.87 8.48 8.88
CA ASN A 125 -5.35 9.15 7.68
C ASN A 125 -4.36 10.21 7.18
N ASP A 126 -3.72 10.96 8.07
CA ASP A 126 -2.68 11.94 7.73
C ASP A 126 -1.46 11.25 7.10
N TYR A 127 -1.08 10.10 7.65
CA TYR A 127 -0.01 9.30 7.09
C TYR A 127 -0.38 8.75 5.68
N ALA A 128 -1.58 8.23 5.48
CA ALA A 128 -2.04 7.79 4.16
C ALA A 128 -1.97 8.94 3.13
N ARG A 129 -2.46 10.14 3.48
CA ARG A 129 -2.36 11.32 2.62
C ARG A 129 -0.91 11.71 2.33
N ARG A 130 -0.03 11.62 3.32
CA ARG A 130 1.41 11.85 3.14
C ARG A 130 2.01 10.87 2.14
N LEU A 131 1.74 9.57 2.26
CA LEU A 131 2.20 8.59 1.28
C LEU A 131 1.73 8.94 -0.13
N LEU A 132 0.43 9.21 -0.31
CA LEU A 132 -0.14 9.58 -1.61
C LEU A 132 0.46 10.86 -2.19
N SER A 133 0.96 11.77 -1.36
CA SER A 133 1.60 13.03 -1.80
C SER A 133 3.06 12.88 -2.25
N LEU A 134 3.70 11.74 -1.99
CA LEU A 134 5.09 11.50 -2.40
C LEU A 134 5.23 11.51 -3.92
N ALA A 135 6.33 12.08 -4.42
CA ALA A 135 6.59 12.19 -5.86
C ALA A 135 6.51 10.84 -6.59
N GLY A 136 7.07 9.77 -5.98
CA GLY A 136 6.99 8.40 -6.53
C GLY A 136 5.56 7.87 -6.60
N MET A 137 4.74 8.12 -5.57
CA MET A 137 3.32 7.71 -5.54
C MET A 137 2.51 8.47 -6.59
N GLN A 138 2.77 9.77 -6.75
CA GLN A 138 2.13 10.61 -7.78
C GLN A 138 2.53 10.17 -9.20
N LEU A 139 3.81 9.78 -9.40
CA LEU A 139 4.26 9.23 -10.68
C LEU A 139 3.55 7.91 -10.99
N TRP A 140 3.48 7.00 -10.02
CA TRP A 140 2.76 5.74 -10.14
C TRP A 140 1.28 5.96 -10.45
N ALA A 141 0.61 6.85 -9.70
CA ALA A 141 -0.80 7.18 -9.94
C ALA A 141 -1.02 7.69 -11.37
N ARG A 142 -0.20 8.65 -11.85
CA ARG A 142 -0.32 9.17 -13.22
C ARG A 142 -0.12 8.08 -14.28
N ALA A 143 0.85 7.19 -14.10
CA ALA A 143 1.09 6.08 -15.02
C ALA A 143 -0.11 5.13 -15.06
N ALA A 144 -0.68 4.79 -13.90
CA ALA A 144 -1.85 3.92 -13.80
C ALA A 144 -3.10 4.49 -14.47
N LEU A 145 -3.28 5.84 -14.48
CA LEU A 145 -4.44 6.48 -15.12
C LEU A 145 -4.43 6.34 -16.65
N VAL A 146 -3.25 6.23 -17.26
CA VAL A 146 -3.08 6.15 -18.72
C VAL A 146 -2.68 4.76 -19.20
N GLU A 147 -2.62 3.79 -18.29
CA GLU A 147 -2.24 2.43 -18.61
C GLU A 147 -3.24 1.79 -19.59
N PRO A 148 -2.78 1.29 -20.74
CA PRO A 148 -3.68 0.74 -21.76
C PRO A 148 -4.21 -0.65 -21.40
N TYR A 149 -3.58 -1.35 -20.46
CA TYR A 149 -3.97 -2.68 -20.05
C TYR A 149 -4.95 -2.64 -18.88
N LYS A 150 -6.01 -3.47 -18.97
CA LYS A 150 -6.93 -3.75 -17.86
C LYS A 150 -6.92 -5.25 -17.57
N ASP A 151 -6.71 -5.61 -16.32
CA ASP A 151 -6.88 -6.99 -15.87
C ASP A 151 -8.38 -7.25 -15.66
N THR A 152 -8.98 -8.04 -16.56
CA THR A 152 -10.42 -8.36 -16.53
C THR A 152 -10.84 -9.04 -15.23
N ARG A 153 -9.98 -9.89 -14.64
CA ARG A 153 -10.26 -10.55 -13.36
C ARG A 153 -10.36 -9.53 -12.22
N GLN A 154 -9.48 -8.54 -12.25
CA GLN A 154 -9.48 -7.46 -11.25
C GLN A 154 -10.69 -6.55 -11.43
N GLU A 155 -11.05 -6.18 -12.66
CA GLU A 155 -12.26 -5.38 -12.95
C GLU A 155 -13.53 -6.13 -12.47
N ASP A 156 -13.63 -7.43 -12.75
CA ASP A 156 -14.71 -8.28 -12.26
C ASP A 156 -14.76 -8.32 -10.73
N GLN A 157 -13.60 -8.42 -10.07
CA GLN A 157 -13.54 -8.41 -8.61
C GLN A 157 -14.01 -7.08 -8.04
N ILE A 158 -13.59 -5.94 -8.62
CA ILE A 158 -14.04 -4.61 -8.22
C ILE A 158 -15.57 -4.48 -8.33
N SER A 159 -16.14 -4.92 -9.44
CA SER A 159 -17.59 -4.88 -9.69
C SER A 159 -18.39 -5.75 -8.70
N ARG A 160 -17.81 -6.83 -8.17
CA ARG A 160 -18.44 -7.69 -7.17
C ARG A 160 -18.43 -7.12 -5.77
N VAL A 161 -17.43 -6.31 -5.42
CA VAL A 161 -17.30 -5.76 -4.06
C VAL A 161 -18.03 -4.45 -3.87
N GLY A 162 -18.41 -3.74 -4.94
CA GLY A 162 -19.12 -2.47 -4.82
C GLY A 162 -19.41 -1.81 -6.16
N ASN A 163 -19.96 -0.61 -6.08
CA ASN A 163 -20.30 0.20 -7.24
C ASN A 163 -19.19 1.22 -7.52
N ILE A 164 -18.71 1.30 -8.76
CA ILE A 164 -17.81 2.35 -9.21
C ILE A 164 -18.60 3.65 -9.27
N ILE A 165 -18.21 4.66 -8.49
CA ILE A 165 -18.84 5.97 -8.44
C ILE A 165 -18.05 7.05 -9.18
N GLU A 166 -16.77 6.81 -9.45
CA GLU A 166 -15.90 7.65 -10.26
C GLU A 166 -14.83 6.81 -10.95
N ASP A 167 -14.59 7.03 -12.23
CA ASP A 167 -13.48 6.45 -12.99
C ASP A 167 -12.69 7.58 -13.66
N ARG A 168 -11.46 7.81 -13.18
CA ARG A 168 -10.54 8.83 -13.69
C ARG A 168 -9.54 8.28 -14.70
N ARG A 169 -9.60 7.01 -15.02
CA ARG A 169 -8.71 6.37 -15.99
C ARG A 169 -9.05 6.83 -17.39
N THR A 170 -8.05 7.02 -18.23
CA THR A 170 -8.25 7.38 -19.64
C THR A 170 -9.06 6.29 -20.33
N PRO A 171 -10.18 6.63 -21.02
CA PRO A 171 -10.93 5.65 -21.80
C PRO A 171 -10.01 4.99 -22.83
N GLN A 172 -10.06 3.66 -22.91
CA GLN A 172 -9.39 2.95 -24.02
C GLN A 172 -10.11 3.28 -25.32
N ALA A 173 -9.36 3.69 -26.34
CA ALA A 173 -9.90 3.69 -27.69
C ALA A 173 -10.33 2.25 -28.05
N GLU A 174 -11.59 2.09 -28.39
CA GLU A 174 -12.10 0.80 -28.90
C GLU A 174 -11.23 0.40 -30.11
N ARG A 175 -10.57 -0.75 -30.03
CA ARG A 175 -9.81 -1.33 -31.14
C ARG A 175 -10.70 -2.22 -31.97
#